data_c3aee058a3ad99ea36bb075bdfb51e30
#
_entry.id   c3aee058a3ad99ea36bb075bdfb51e30
#
_cell.length_a   1.000
_cell.length_b   1.000
_cell.length_c   1.000
_cell.angle_alpha   90.00
_cell.angle_beta   90.00
_cell.angle_gamma   90.00
#
_symmetry.space_group_name_H-M   'P 1'
#
loop_
_entity.id
_entity.type
_entity.pdbx_description
1 polymer ?
#
loop_
_entity_poly.entity_id
_entity_poly.type
_entity_poly.pdbx_seq_one_letter_code
_entity_poly.pdbx_strand_id
1 'polypeptide(L)'
;MRLRPRPQWGTIPWQPETYGRSHLGLPLELWRPRDRCELLVFAAIHGEEPETTYALSRALRQLADPPERCAVVLAANPDGLLRGTRCNARGVDLNRNFPSRNWRPDPVTCRSTIEDPSDVVLSPGERAGSEPETRALLSLIAELRPDAVVALHAPLACIDDAGSTALGRRLAERTGMPLVTDVGYPTPGSFGSWGAENGVPVVTYEFPLAATEVLMRDHVPVLVELLAGTLP
;
A
#
# COMPACT_ATOMS: atom_id res chain seq x y z
N MET A 1 11.77 20.77 -4.00
CA MET A 1 12.13 19.54 -3.24
C MET A 1 13.65 19.42 -3.14
N ARG A 2 14.20 19.10 -1.97
CA ARG A 2 15.64 18.85 -1.76
C ARG A 2 15.86 17.35 -1.52
N LEU A 3 16.81 16.75 -2.26
CA LEU A 3 17.15 15.33 -2.14
C LEU A 3 18.45 15.15 -1.36
N ARG A 4 18.55 14.03 -0.64
CA ARG A 4 19.77 13.61 0.05
C ARG A 4 20.74 12.99 -0.95
N PRO A 5 22.07 13.20 -0.77
CA PRO A 5 23.05 12.51 -1.56
C PRO A 5 23.08 11.00 -1.26
N ARG A 6 23.39 10.21 -2.26
CA ARG A 6 23.37 8.73 -2.20
C ARG A 6 24.08 8.10 -0.98
N PRO A 7 25.25 8.59 -0.52
CA PRO A 7 25.89 8.06 0.68
C PRO A 7 25.04 8.14 1.97
N GLN A 8 24.05 8.99 2.01
CA GLN A 8 23.15 9.16 3.16
C GLN A 8 21.90 8.28 3.12
N TRP A 9 21.68 7.49 2.08
CA TRP A 9 20.47 6.66 1.92
C TRP A 9 20.47 5.38 2.79
N GLY A 10 21.47 5.18 3.63
CA GLY A 10 21.52 4.06 4.59
C GLY A 10 20.53 4.19 5.74
N THR A 11 19.91 5.36 5.93
CA THR A 11 18.99 5.64 7.04
C THR A 11 17.82 6.49 6.59
N ILE A 12 16.67 6.35 7.28
CA ILE A 12 15.60 7.35 7.27
C ILE A 12 15.93 8.33 8.41
N PRO A 13 16.06 9.64 8.13
CA PRO A 13 16.54 10.60 9.14
C PRO A 13 15.47 10.99 10.18
N TRP A 14 14.25 10.51 10.03
CA TRP A 14 13.13 10.78 10.94
C TRP A 14 12.66 9.49 11.60
N GLN A 15 12.19 9.60 12.83
CA GLN A 15 11.62 8.46 13.55
C GLN A 15 10.14 8.31 13.21
N PRO A 16 9.65 7.08 13.03
CA PRO A 16 8.23 6.84 12.89
C PRO A 16 7.50 6.92 14.24
N GLU A 17 6.20 7.14 14.16
CA GLU A 17 5.26 6.91 15.25
C GLU A 17 4.68 5.50 15.13
N THR A 18 4.19 4.93 16.24
CA THR A 18 3.45 3.67 16.21
C THR A 18 1.96 3.97 16.22
N TYR A 19 1.24 3.63 15.15
CA TYR A 19 -0.22 3.81 15.05
C TYR A 19 -1.02 2.56 15.45
N GLY A 20 -0.36 1.45 15.74
CA GLY A 20 -0.97 0.20 16.15
C GLY A 20 0.05 -0.92 16.31
N ARG A 21 -0.45 -2.13 16.54
CA ARG A 21 0.37 -3.33 16.59
C ARG A 21 -0.24 -4.43 15.75
N SER A 22 0.60 -5.22 15.09
CA SER A 22 0.21 -6.42 14.35
C SER A 22 -0.27 -7.52 15.31
N HIS A 23 -0.79 -8.60 14.75
CA HIS A 23 -1.20 -9.77 15.54
C HIS A 23 -0.08 -10.32 16.42
N LEU A 24 1.18 -10.33 15.95
CA LEU A 24 2.34 -10.76 16.74
C LEU A 24 2.95 -9.65 17.61
N GLY A 25 2.32 -8.48 17.65
CA GLY A 25 2.77 -7.37 18.48
C GLY A 25 3.85 -6.49 17.85
N LEU A 26 4.20 -6.69 16.58
CA LEU A 26 5.12 -5.79 15.87
C LEU A 26 4.50 -4.39 15.74
N PRO A 27 5.28 -3.31 15.86
CA PRO A 27 4.76 -1.97 15.68
C PRO A 27 4.30 -1.75 14.24
N LEU A 28 3.15 -1.11 14.08
CA LEU A 28 2.70 -0.56 12.82
C LEU A 28 3.19 0.89 12.78
N GLU A 29 4.15 1.14 11.90
CA GLU A 29 4.91 2.39 11.88
C GLU A 29 4.35 3.38 10.86
N LEU A 30 4.28 4.65 11.28
CA LEU A 30 3.81 5.78 10.50
C LEU A 30 4.87 6.88 10.47
N TRP A 31 5.27 7.33 9.31
CA TRP A 31 5.93 8.61 9.10
C TRP A 31 4.86 9.68 8.86
N ARG A 32 4.56 10.45 9.88
CA ARG A 32 3.50 11.45 9.86
C ARG A 32 3.95 12.68 9.06
N PRO A 33 3.07 13.31 8.24
CA PRO A 33 3.37 14.57 7.58
C PRO A 33 3.49 15.72 8.59
N ARG A 34 4.18 16.79 8.20
CA ARG A 34 4.31 17.99 9.04
C ARG A 34 3.02 18.77 9.14
N ASP A 35 2.30 18.86 8.03
CA ASP A 35 1.04 19.57 7.92
C ASP A 35 -0.15 18.61 7.85
N ARG A 36 -1.30 19.12 7.41
CA ARG A 36 -2.48 18.32 7.12
C ARG A 36 -2.12 17.19 6.15
N CYS A 37 -2.58 15.99 6.45
CA CYS A 37 -2.41 14.86 5.56
C CYS A 37 -3.33 15.00 4.34
N GLU A 38 -2.76 15.17 3.17
CA GLU A 38 -3.49 15.14 1.89
C GLU A 38 -3.44 13.75 1.25
N LEU A 39 -2.34 13.04 1.49
CA LEU A 39 -2.10 11.74 0.91
C LEU A 39 -1.60 10.76 1.98
N LEU A 40 -2.14 9.55 1.99
CA LEU A 40 -1.55 8.41 2.69
C LEU A 40 -1.00 7.43 1.65
N VAL A 41 0.26 7.05 1.76
CA VAL A 41 0.86 5.98 0.96
C VAL A 41 1.25 4.83 1.87
N PHE A 42 0.78 3.64 1.56
CA PHE A 42 1.18 2.45 2.30
C PHE A 42 1.60 1.31 1.38
N ALA A 43 2.45 0.42 1.91
CA ALA A 43 2.98 -0.76 1.25
C ALA A 43 2.74 -2.02 2.06
N ALA A 44 2.98 -3.16 1.45
CA ALA A 44 2.95 -4.49 2.06
C ALA A 44 1.71 -4.77 2.91
N ILE A 45 0.51 -4.57 2.37
CA ILE A 45 -0.69 -5.18 2.91
C ILE A 45 -0.67 -6.70 2.65
N HIS A 46 -0.05 -7.11 1.52
CA HIS A 46 0.38 -8.47 1.28
C HIS A 46 1.89 -8.56 1.55
N GLY A 47 2.28 -9.46 2.45
CA GLY A 47 3.68 -9.57 2.85
C GLY A 47 4.57 -10.25 1.82
N GLU A 48 3.99 -10.95 0.84
CA GLU A 48 4.71 -11.54 -0.30
C GLU A 48 5.11 -10.53 -1.38
N GLU A 49 4.76 -9.25 -1.21
CA GLU A 49 5.08 -8.14 -2.12
C GLU A 49 6.16 -7.21 -1.51
N PRO A 50 7.35 -7.73 -1.12
CA PRO A 50 8.38 -6.96 -0.38
C PRO A 50 8.96 -5.80 -1.18
N GLU A 51 8.90 -5.87 -2.52
CA GLU A 51 9.34 -4.82 -3.43
C GLU A 51 8.60 -3.50 -3.20
N THR A 52 7.34 -3.55 -2.77
CA THR A 52 6.53 -2.36 -2.45
C THR A 52 7.11 -1.60 -1.26
N THR A 53 7.44 -2.32 -0.19
CA THR A 53 8.13 -1.76 0.99
C THR A 53 9.51 -1.24 0.61
N TYR A 54 10.28 -2.01 -0.16
CA TYR A 54 11.64 -1.63 -0.53
C TYR A 54 11.67 -0.37 -1.39
N ALA A 55 10.78 -0.26 -2.38
CA ALA A 55 10.66 0.92 -3.23
C ALA A 55 10.22 2.15 -2.43
N LEU A 56 9.19 2.02 -1.60
CA LEU A 56 8.69 3.12 -0.78
C LEU A 56 9.74 3.61 0.23
N SER A 57 10.42 2.68 0.92
CA SER A 57 11.54 2.99 1.80
C SER A 57 12.66 3.71 1.05
N ARG A 58 12.97 3.25 -0.18
CA ARG A 58 14.00 3.86 -1.00
C ARG A 58 13.66 5.28 -1.42
N ALA A 59 12.38 5.54 -1.72
CA ALA A 59 11.89 6.88 -2.01
C ALA A 59 12.00 7.79 -0.77
N LEU A 60 11.50 7.32 0.37
CA LEU A 60 11.53 8.08 1.62
C LEU A 60 12.95 8.45 2.05
N ARG A 61 13.92 7.55 1.90
CA ARG A 61 15.33 7.79 2.23
C ARG A 61 16.01 8.84 1.35
N GLN A 62 15.48 9.14 0.18
CA GLN A 62 16.01 10.16 -0.71
C GLN A 62 15.59 11.58 -0.33
N LEU A 63 14.53 11.74 0.43
CA LEU A 63 14.06 13.05 0.84
C LEU A 63 15.00 13.65 1.90
N ALA A 64 15.33 14.93 1.77
CA ALA A 64 16.13 15.67 2.75
C ALA A 64 15.27 16.15 3.94
N ASP A 65 13.99 16.36 3.70
CA ASP A 65 13.02 16.81 4.69
C ASP A 65 11.84 15.83 4.73
N PRO A 66 11.13 15.65 5.86
CA PRO A 66 9.93 14.85 5.94
C PRO A 66 8.89 15.30 4.91
N PRO A 67 8.09 14.41 4.34
CA PRO A 67 6.97 14.80 3.51
C PRO A 67 6.07 15.79 4.26
N GLU A 68 5.71 16.91 3.60
CA GLU A 68 4.91 17.95 4.27
C GLU A 68 3.45 17.52 4.45
N ARG A 69 2.88 16.84 3.43
CA ARG A 69 1.45 16.53 3.35
C ARG A 69 1.16 15.05 3.08
N CYS A 70 2.19 14.21 3.02
CA CYS A 70 2.06 12.79 2.75
C CYS A 70 2.45 11.96 3.96
N ALA A 71 1.51 11.16 4.46
CA ALA A 71 1.75 10.13 5.45
C ALA A 71 2.29 8.85 4.78
N VAL A 72 3.23 8.16 5.43
CA VAL A 72 3.86 6.96 4.86
C VAL A 72 3.81 5.80 5.85
N VAL A 73 3.32 4.64 5.40
CA VAL A 73 3.37 3.36 6.11
C VAL A 73 4.15 2.36 5.27
N LEU A 74 5.33 1.94 5.74
CA LEU A 74 6.20 1.05 4.96
C LEU A 74 5.72 -0.41 4.96
N ALA A 75 4.98 -0.83 5.99
CA ALA A 75 4.43 -2.17 6.08
C ALA A 75 3.09 -2.15 6.84
N ALA A 76 2.00 -2.31 6.11
CA ALA A 76 0.66 -2.47 6.70
C ALA A 76 0.48 -3.87 7.32
N ASN A 77 1.26 -4.86 6.86
CA ASN A 77 1.28 -6.24 7.34
C ASN A 77 2.73 -6.68 7.66
N PRO A 78 3.33 -6.18 8.75
CA PRO A 78 4.71 -6.54 9.08
C PRO A 78 4.89 -8.03 9.41
N ASP A 79 3.87 -8.71 9.93
CA ASP A 79 3.92 -10.14 10.23
C ASP A 79 4.04 -10.97 8.94
N GLY A 80 3.25 -10.64 7.92
CA GLY A 80 3.32 -11.28 6.61
C GLY A 80 4.62 -10.95 5.89
N LEU A 81 5.03 -9.68 5.91
CA LEU A 81 6.27 -9.22 5.29
C LEU A 81 7.51 -9.93 5.84
N LEU A 82 7.59 -10.10 7.17
CA LEU A 82 8.71 -10.81 7.80
C LEU A 82 8.79 -12.29 7.39
N ARG A 83 7.65 -12.88 7.02
CA ARG A 83 7.55 -14.30 6.63
C ARG A 83 7.49 -14.53 5.12
N GLY A 84 7.36 -13.46 4.33
CA GLY A 84 7.14 -13.56 2.89
C GLY A 84 5.81 -14.21 2.53
N THR A 85 4.77 -14.03 3.37
CA THR A 85 3.43 -14.59 3.14
C THR A 85 2.44 -13.48 2.78
N ARG A 86 1.51 -13.79 1.87
CA ARG A 86 0.43 -12.87 1.51
C ARG A 86 -0.36 -12.41 2.73
N CYS A 87 -0.82 -13.37 3.52
CA CYS A 87 -1.65 -13.16 4.69
C CYS A 87 -0.86 -12.65 5.91
N ASN A 88 -1.59 -12.14 6.91
CA ASN A 88 -1.01 -11.85 8.22
C ASN A 88 -0.68 -13.15 9.01
N ALA A 89 -0.22 -13.02 10.25
CA ALA A 89 0.16 -14.17 11.09
C ALA A 89 -0.99 -15.13 11.43
N ARG A 90 -2.25 -14.73 11.25
CA ARG A 90 -3.44 -15.58 11.41
C ARG A 90 -3.87 -16.28 10.12
N GLY A 91 -3.15 -16.10 9.02
CA GLY A 91 -3.55 -16.63 7.73
C GLY A 91 -4.71 -15.85 7.08
N VAL A 92 -4.93 -14.59 7.48
CA VAL A 92 -5.98 -13.73 6.93
C VAL A 92 -5.39 -12.81 5.86
N ASP A 93 -6.00 -12.81 4.67
CA ASP A 93 -5.73 -11.79 3.66
C ASP A 93 -6.34 -10.46 4.11
N LEU A 94 -5.47 -9.52 4.53
CA LEU A 94 -5.93 -8.22 5.02
C LEU A 94 -6.72 -7.44 3.96
N ASN A 95 -6.40 -7.63 2.67
CA ASN A 95 -7.13 -7.00 1.56
C ASN A 95 -8.42 -7.75 1.19
N ARG A 96 -8.90 -8.62 2.09
CA ARG A 96 -10.22 -9.24 2.10
C ARG A 96 -10.92 -9.07 3.46
N ASN A 97 -10.34 -8.28 4.37
CA ASN A 97 -10.82 -8.13 5.74
C ASN A 97 -11.46 -6.76 6.03
N PHE A 98 -11.54 -5.85 5.06
CA PHE A 98 -12.14 -4.54 5.26
C PHE A 98 -13.68 -4.61 5.36
N PRO A 99 -14.31 -3.76 6.21
CA PRO A 99 -15.76 -3.76 6.43
C PRO A 99 -16.51 -3.05 5.30
N SER A 100 -16.47 -3.61 4.10
CA SER A 100 -17.24 -3.20 2.95
C SER A 100 -18.52 -4.04 2.82
N ARG A 101 -19.54 -3.51 2.14
CA ARG A 101 -20.84 -4.20 1.93
C ARG A 101 -20.70 -5.53 1.18
N ASN A 102 -19.65 -5.63 0.35
CA ASN A 102 -19.37 -6.85 -0.40
C ASN A 102 -18.50 -7.86 0.38
N TRP A 103 -18.09 -7.59 1.62
CA TRP A 103 -17.39 -8.55 2.45
C TRP A 103 -18.19 -9.83 2.63
N ARG A 104 -17.53 -10.97 2.59
CA ARG A 104 -18.15 -12.30 2.78
C ARG A 104 -17.28 -13.14 3.70
N PRO A 105 -17.89 -14.00 4.53
CA PRO A 105 -17.17 -14.91 5.43
C PRO A 105 -16.52 -16.09 4.70
N ASP A 106 -16.93 -16.34 3.46
CA ASP A 106 -16.43 -17.47 2.69
C ASP A 106 -14.98 -17.24 2.27
N PRO A 107 -14.13 -18.28 2.28
CA PRO A 107 -12.78 -18.19 1.75
C PRO A 107 -12.74 -17.69 0.31
N VAL A 108 -11.70 -16.92 -0.02
CA VAL A 108 -11.51 -16.37 -1.37
C VAL A 108 -10.41 -17.15 -2.06
N THR A 109 -10.58 -17.39 -3.33
CA THR A 109 -9.52 -17.97 -4.16
C THR A 109 -8.71 -16.84 -4.78
N CYS A 110 -7.40 -16.91 -4.65
CA CYS A 110 -6.44 -16.02 -5.28
C CYS A 110 -5.51 -16.84 -6.17
N ARG A 111 -5.25 -16.35 -7.37
CA ARG A 111 -4.22 -16.93 -8.23
C ARG A 111 -2.85 -16.50 -7.71
N SER A 112 -2.15 -17.42 -7.07
CA SER A 112 -0.80 -17.16 -6.56
C SER A 112 0.22 -17.39 -7.66
N THR A 113 1.25 -16.64 -7.61
CA THR A 113 2.52 -16.66 -8.31
C THR A 113 2.51 -16.81 -9.83
N ILE A 114 3.58 -16.32 -10.39
CA ILE A 114 3.89 -16.32 -11.81
C ILE A 114 4.77 -17.51 -12.16
N GLU A 115 5.62 -17.96 -11.22
CA GLU A 115 6.56 -19.07 -11.43
C GLU A 115 5.86 -20.43 -11.37
N ASP A 116 4.92 -20.58 -10.46
CA ASP A 116 4.07 -21.78 -10.31
C ASP A 116 2.62 -21.34 -10.08
N PRO A 117 1.90 -20.94 -11.15
CA PRO A 117 0.55 -20.41 -11.04
C PRO A 117 -0.41 -21.44 -10.46
N SER A 118 -0.84 -21.22 -9.23
CA SER A 118 -1.78 -22.08 -8.52
C SER A 118 -2.88 -21.26 -7.85
N ASP A 119 -4.04 -21.85 -7.67
CA ASP A 119 -5.11 -21.24 -6.92
C ASP A 119 -4.95 -21.56 -5.44
N VAL A 120 -4.80 -20.53 -4.63
CA VAL A 120 -4.73 -20.63 -3.17
C VAL A 120 -6.01 -20.12 -2.54
N VAL A 121 -6.44 -20.79 -1.49
CA VAL A 121 -7.63 -20.42 -0.73
C VAL A 121 -7.17 -19.56 0.45
N LEU A 122 -7.74 -18.36 0.58
CA LEU A 122 -7.38 -17.36 1.57
C LEU A 122 -8.56 -17.09 2.50
N SER A 123 -8.26 -16.89 3.78
CA SER A 123 -9.27 -16.49 4.76
C SER A 123 -9.53 -14.99 4.70
N PRO A 124 -10.80 -14.53 4.67
CA PRO A 124 -11.15 -13.12 4.82
C PRO A 124 -11.22 -12.69 6.30
N GLY A 125 -10.87 -13.58 7.23
CA GLY A 125 -11.03 -13.41 8.67
C GLY A 125 -12.39 -13.87 9.19
N GLU A 126 -12.54 -13.95 10.51
CA GLU A 126 -13.77 -14.41 11.19
C GLU A 126 -14.94 -13.44 10.97
N ARG A 127 -14.66 -12.16 10.78
CA ARG A 127 -15.59 -11.07 10.48
C ARG A 127 -14.85 -9.92 9.81
N ALA A 128 -15.60 -9.06 9.16
CA ALA A 128 -15.03 -7.83 8.62
C ALA A 128 -14.33 -7.02 9.74
N GLY A 129 -13.10 -6.59 9.48
CA GLY A 129 -12.27 -5.87 10.45
C GLY A 129 -11.85 -6.71 11.65
N SER A 130 -11.78 -8.04 11.54
CA SER A 130 -11.32 -8.90 12.63
C SER A 130 -9.85 -8.68 12.99
N GLU A 131 -9.03 -8.30 12.00
CA GLU A 131 -7.59 -8.24 12.18
C GLU A 131 -7.14 -6.91 12.81
N PRO A 132 -6.15 -6.94 13.72
CA PRO A 132 -5.67 -5.74 14.37
C PRO A 132 -5.03 -4.75 13.37
N GLU A 133 -4.35 -5.25 12.35
CA GLU A 133 -3.74 -4.45 11.28
C GLU A 133 -4.80 -3.68 10.50
N THR A 134 -5.89 -4.36 10.13
CA THR A 134 -7.03 -3.74 9.43
C THR A 134 -7.65 -2.63 10.28
N ARG A 135 -7.93 -2.91 11.57
CA ARG A 135 -8.51 -1.91 12.47
C ARG A 135 -7.59 -0.72 12.70
N ALA A 136 -6.29 -0.97 12.83
CA ALA A 136 -5.30 0.09 13.02
C ALA A 136 -5.25 1.01 11.79
N LEU A 137 -5.22 0.44 10.57
CA LEU A 137 -5.21 1.22 9.34
C LEU A 137 -6.50 2.04 9.17
N LEU A 138 -7.66 1.45 9.48
CA LEU A 138 -8.94 2.18 9.46
C LEU A 138 -8.97 3.33 10.46
N SER A 139 -8.46 3.12 11.68
CA SER A 139 -8.35 4.16 12.70
C SER A 139 -7.41 5.28 12.27
N LEU A 140 -6.29 4.92 11.66
CA LEU A 140 -5.32 5.87 11.12
C LEU A 140 -5.95 6.75 10.03
N ILE A 141 -6.69 6.16 9.08
CA ILE A 141 -7.36 6.91 8.02
C ILE A 141 -8.43 7.85 8.60
N ALA A 142 -9.20 7.38 9.60
CA ALA A 142 -10.21 8.20 10.27
C ALA A 142 -9.59 9.39 11.04
N GLU A 143 -8.38 9.22 11.60
CA GLU A 143 -7.61 10.27 12.26
C GLU A 143 -7.02 11.27 11.26
N LEU A 144 -6.28 10.77 10.26
CA LEU A 144 -5.56 11.60 9.30
C LEU A 144 -6.48 12.31 8.30
N ARG A 145 -7.60 11.67 7.93
CA ARG A 145 -8.55 12.15 6.91
C ARG A 145 -7.86 12.58 5.62
N PRO A 146 -7.07 11.70 4.99
CA PRO A 146 -6.38 12.03 3.76
C PRO A 146 -7.39 12.31 2.63
N ASP A 147 -7.01 13.17 1.69
CA ASP A 147 -7.85 13.43 0.49
C ASP A 147 -7.82 12.23 -0.47
N ALA A 148 -6.73 11.44 -0.44
CA ALA A 148 -6.60 10.19 -1.18
C ALA A 148 -5.64 9.22 -0.47
N VAL A 149 -5.73 7.94 -0.85
CA VAL A 149 -4.80 6.89 -0.40
C VAL A 149 -4.21 6.18 -1.62
N VAL A 150 -2.90 5.96 -1.59
CA VAL A 150 -2.20 5.10 -2.56
C VAL A 150 -1.76 3.82 -1.85
N ALA A 151 -2.30 2.68 -2.28
CA ALA A 151 -1.91 1.36 -1.84
C ALA A 151 -0.93 0.74 -2.83
N LEU A 152 0.28 0.43 -2.39
CA LEU A 152 1.29 -0.19 -3.26
C LEU A 152 1.13 -1.71 -3.23
N HIS A 153 1.02 -2.30 -4.40
CA HIS A 153 0.85 -3.71 -4.65
C HIS A 153 1.79 -4.22 -5.76
N ALA A 154 1.80 -5.52 -5.99
CA ALA A 154 2.42 -6.22 -7.11
C ALA A 154 1.65 -7.54 -7.38
N PRO A 155 1.70 -8.13 -8.59
CA PRO A 155 2.50 -7.74 -9.75
C PRO A 155 1.66 -7.37 -11.01
N LEU A 156 0.49 -6.72 -10.89
CA LEU A 156 -0.47 -6.58 -12.01
C LEU A 156 -0.07 -5.53 -13.07
N ALA A 157 0.97 -4.74 -12.83
CA ALA A 157 1.49 -3.75 -13.78
C ALA A 157 0.44 -2.71 -14.25
N CYS A 158 -0.35 -2.15 -13.34
CA CYS A 158 -1.38 -1.16 -13.66
C CYS A 158 -1.55 -0.14 -12.54
N ILE A 159 -2.27 0.92 -12.84
CA ILE A 159 -2.84 1.84 -11.85
C ILE A 159 -4.34 1.53 -11.79
N ASP A 160 -4.77 0.86 -10.70
CA ASP A 160 -6.18 0.57 -10.49
C ASP A 160 -6.82 1.71 -9.70
N ASP A 161 -7.74 2.40 -10.34
CA ASP A 161 -8.45 3.54 -9.78
C ASP A 161 -9.90 3.56 -10.29
N ALA A 162 -10.79 2.96 -9.53
CA ALA A 162 -12.21 2.85 -9.87
C ALA A 162 -12.86 4.22 -10.15
N GLY A 163 -12.35 5.30 -9.54
CA GLY A 163 -12.83 6.67 -9.74
C GLY A 163 -12.19 7.39 -10.93
N SER A 164 -11.18 6.82 -11.55
CA SER A 164 -10.34 7.48 -12.58
C SER A 164 -9.96 8.91 -12.14
N THR A 165 -9.45 9.04 -10.93
CA THR A 165 -9.12 10.32 -10.31
C THR A 165 -8.00 11.06 -11.05
N ALA A 166 -7.81 12.33 -10.76
CA ALA A 166 -6.65 13.08 -11.30
C ALA A 166 -5.33 12.44 -10.85
N LEU A 167 -5.27 11.90 -9.62
CA LEU A 167 -4.08 11.23 -9.09
C LEU A 167 -3.78 9.94 -9.87
N GLY A 168 -4.77 9.08 -10.09
CA GLY A 168 -4.60 7.85 -10.87
C GLY A 168 -4.14 8.13 -12.30
N ARG A 169 -4.74 9.13 -12.98
CA ARG A 169 -4.29 9.53 -14.33
C ARG A 169 -2.84 9.99 -14.37
N ARG A 170 -2.42 10.84 -13.41
CA ARG A 170 -1.02 11.30 -13.31
C ARG A 170 -0.04 10.16 -13.06
N LEU A 171 -0.40 9.23 -12.18
CA LEU A 171 0.41 8.05 -11.92
C LEU A 171 0.54 7.17 -13.16
N ALA A 172 -0.56 6.91 -13.88
CA ALA A 172 -0.55 6.13 -15.11
C ALA A 172 0.31 6.81 -16.19
N GLU A 173 0.14 8.11 -16.39
CA GLU A 173 0.96 8.89 -17.34
C GLU A 173 2.45 8.87 -16.97
N ARG A 174 2.77 9.08 -15.68
CA ARG A 174 4.15 9.15 -15.20
C ARG A 174 4.86 7.80 -15.24
N THR A 175 4.15 6.70 -15.07
CA THR A 175 4.69 5.34 -15.09
C THR A 175 4.64 4.69 -16.46
N GLY A 176 3.77 5.17 -17.34
CA GLY A 176 3.44 4.51 -18.61
C GLY A 176 2.59 3.23 -18.42
N MET A 177 2.11 2.96 -17.23
CA MET A 177 1.25 1.81 -16.94
C MET A 177 -0.21 2.11 -17.28
N PRO A 178 -1.01 1.09 -17.66
CA PRO A 178 -2.43 1.28 -17.94
C PRO A 178 -3.19 1.76 -16.69
N LEU A 179 -4.10 2.72 -16.89
CA LEU A 179 -5.12 3.06 -15.91
C LEU A 179 -6.30 2.11 -16.11
N VAL A 180 -6.65 1.37 -15.07
CA VAL A 180 -7.79 0.47 -15.06
C VAL A 180 -8.79 0.88 -13.97
N THR A 181 -10.05 0.57 -14.17
CA THR A 181 -11.12 0.82 -13.19
C THR A 181 -11.59 -0.46 -12.49
N ASP A 182 -11.06 -1.60 -12.94
CA ASP A 182 -11.35 -2.93 -12.42
C ASP A 182 -10.19 -3.87 -12.77
N VAL A 183 -9.77 -4.67 -11.83
CA VAL A 183 -8.68 -5.65 -12.00
C VAL A 183 -9.13 -6.95 -12.68
N GLY A 184 -10.41 -7.05 -13.08
CA GLY A 184 -10.94 -8.18 -13.85
C GLY A 184 -11.42 -9.37 -13.02
N TYR A 185 -11.42 -9.28 -11.69
CA TYR A 185 -11.93 -10.30 -10.79
C TYR A 185 -12.50 -9.72 -9.49
N PRO A 186 -13.48 -10.40 -8.85
CA PRO A 186 -14.10 -9.92 -7.61
C PRO A 186 -13.09 -9.80 -6.45
N THR A 187 -13.13 -8.67 -5.76
CA THR A 187 -12.30 -8.40 -4.58
C THR A 187 -13.15 -8.09 -3.33
N PRO A 188 -13.97 -9.05 -2.85
CA PRO A 188 -14.86 -8.80 -1.71
C PRO A 188 -14.03 -8.48 -0.46
N GLY A 189 -14.45 -7.48 0.30
CA GLY A 189 -13.75 -7.05 1.51
C GLY A 189 -12.41 -6.37 1.26
N SER A 190 -12.13 -5.90 0.04
CA SER A 190 -10.89 -5.17 -0.26
C SER A 190 -10.88 -3.76 0.29
N PHE A 191 -9.68 -3.20 0.42
CA PHE A 191 -9.47 -1.80 0.79
C PHE A 191 -10.10 -0.85 -0.23
N GLY A 192 -9.97 -1.16 -1.52
CA GLY A 192 -10.60 -0.38 -2.60
C GLY A 192 -12.14 -0.37 -2.50
N SER A 193 -12.77 -1.54 -2.24
CA SER A 193 -14.21 -1.62 -2.02
C SER A 193 -14.65 -0.78 -0.83
N TRP A 194 -13.94 -0.88 0.30
CA TRP A 194 -14.22 -0.09 1.49
C TRP A 194 -14.05 1.41 1.22
N GLY A 195 -12.99 1.80 0.54
CA GLY A 195 -12.70 3.20 0.21
C GLY A 195 -13.80 3.83 -0.65
N ALA A 196 -14.24 3.13 -1.69
CA ALA A 196 -15.32 3.58 -2.56
C ALA A 196 -16.65 3.80 -1.80
N GLU A 197 -16.96 2.91 -0.84
CA GLU A 197 -18.17 3.02 -0.02
C GLU A 197 -18.13 4.13 1.04
N ASN A 198 -16.91 4.49 1.49
CA ASN A 198 -16.71 5.47 2.56
C ASN A 198 -16.24 6.85 2.04
N GLY A 199 -16.25 7.03 0.72
CA GLY A 199 -15.85 8.31 0.11
C GLY A 199 -14.37 8.63 0.27
N VAL A 200 -13.52 7.61 0.43
CA VAL A 200 -12.07 7.72 0.47
C VAL A 200 -11.53 7.32 -0.89
N PRO A 201 -11.00 8.25 -1.71
CA PRO A 201 -10.36 7.90 -2.98
C PRO A 201 -9.15 6.98 -2.74
N VAL A 202 -9.19 5.80 -3.35
CA VAL A 202 -8.11 4.80 -3.28
C VAL A 202 -7.58 4.57 -4.69
N VAL A 203 -6.27 4.71 -4.83
CA VAL A 203 -5.53 4.31 -6.03
C VAL A 203 -4.64 3.14 -5.65
N THR A 204 -4.80 2.01 -6.32
CA THR A 204 -3.90 0.87 -6.19
C THR A 204 -2.81 0.98 -7.24
N TYR A 205 -1.57 1.08 -6.80
CA TYR A 205 -0.40 1.16 -7.65
C TYR A 205 0.23 -0.23 -7.71
N GLU A 206 -0.02 -0.94 -8.78
CA GLU A 206 0.43 -2.31 -9.00
C GLU A 206 1.76 -2.32 -9.76
N PHE A 207 2.84 -2.64 -9.05
CA PHE A 207 4.14 -2.80 -9.71
C PHE A 207 4.11 -3.94 -10.73
N PRO A 208 4.92 -3.84 -11.82
CA PRO A 208 5.07 -4.97 -12.74
C PRO A 208 5.94 -6.07 -12.11
N LEU A 209 5.80 -7.29 -12.61
CA LEU A 209 6.80 -8.33 -12.37
C LEU A 209 8.09 -7.95 -13.07
N ALA A 210 9.10 -7.58 -12.32
CA ALA A 210 10.40 -7.20 -12.85
C ALA A 210 11.50 -7.42 -11.82
N ALA A 211 12.74 -7.46 -12.28
CA ALA A 211 13.89 -7.48 -11.39
C ALA A 211 13.90 -6.23 -10.48
N THR A 212 14.35 -6.40 -9.24
CA THR A 212 14.36 -5.33 -8.25
C THR A 212 15.06 -4.05 -8.76
N GLU A 213 16.15 -4.18 -9.51
CA GLU A 213 16.88 -3.04 -10.07
C GLU A 213 16.04 -2.24 -11.06
N VAL A 214 15.20 -2.94 -11.85
CA VAL A 214 14.26 -2.32 -12.81
C VAL A 214 13.19 -1.56 -12.03
N LEU A 215 12.57 -2.19 -11.03
CA LEU A 215 11.56 -1.54 -10.19
C LEU A 215 12.11 -0.30 -9.50
N MET A 216 13.34 -0.39 -8.96
CA MET A 216 13.97 0.75 -8.28
C MET A 216 14.31 1.88 -9.25
N ARG A 217 14.73 1.58 -10.47
CA ARG A 217 15.04 2.58 -11.50
C ARG A 217 13.79 3.32 -11.97
N ASP A 218 12.71 2.58 -12.21
CA ASP A 218 11.53 3.10 -12.91
C ASP A 218 10.48 3.68 -11.95
N HIS A 219 10.29 3.07 -10.78
CA HIS A 219 9.20 3.44 -9.87
C HIS A 219 9.64 4.31 -8.68
N VAL A 220 10.89 4.19 -8.20
CA VAL A 220 11.34 5.04 -7.06
C VAL A 220 11.30 6.53 -7.38
N PRO A 221 11.69 7.02 -8.57
CA PRO A 221 11.54 8.44 -8.90
C PRO A 221 10.08 8.92 -8.83
N VAL A 222 9.13 8.10 -9.29
CA VAL A 222 7.70 8.41 -9.22
C VAL A 222 7.22 8.51 -7.77
N LEU A 223 7.65 7.56 -6.93
CA LEU A 223 7.32 7.60 -5.50
C LEU A 223 7.95 8.81 -4.80
N VAL A 224 9.16 9.22 -5.17
CA VAL A 224 9.80 10.44 -4.65
C VAL A 224 8.97 11.67 -5.00
N GLU A 225 8.52 11.80 -6.25
CA GLU A 225 7.66 12.89 -6.70
C GLU A 225 6.31 12.88 -5.97
N LEU A 226 5.73 11.69 -5.78
CA LEU A 226 4.48 11.49 -5.04
C LEU A 226 4.60 11.95 -3.58
N LEU A 227 5.63 11.46 -2.87
CA LEU A 227 5.87 11.81 -1.46
C LEU A 227 6.20 13.28 -1.26
N ALA A 228 6.82 13.91 -2.24
CA ALA A 228 7.18 15.33 -2.21
C ALA A 228 6.04 16.26 -2.67
N GLY A 229 4.92 15.71 -3.13
CA GLY A 229 3.80 16.50 -3.68
C GLY A 229 4.16 17.22 -4.99
N THR A 230 5.11 16.69 -5.73
CA THR A 230 5.59 17.29 -7.01
C THR A 230 5.23 16.46 -8.24
N LEU A 231 4.40 15.45 -8.08
CA LEU A 231 3.88 14.67 -9.18
C LEU A 231 3.10 15.59 -10.13
N PRO A 232 3.50 15.70 -11.41
CA PRO A 232 2.96 16.67 -12.36
C PRO A 232 1.48 16.49 -12.67
#